data_fefd7c24bcc241dd2ea743da706cc995
#
_entry.id   fefd7c24bcc241dd2ea743da706cc995
#
_cell.length_a   1.000
_cell.length_b   1.000
_cell.length_c   1.000
_cell.angle_alpha   90.00
_cell.angle_beta   90.00
_cell.angle_gamma   90.00
#
_symmetry.space_group_name_H-M   'P 1'
#
loop_
_entity.id
_entity.type
_entity.pdbx_description
1 polymer ?
#
loop_
_entity_poly.entity_id
_entity_poly.type
_entity_poly.pdbx_seq_one_letter_code
_entity_poly.pdbx_strand_id
1 'polypeptide(L)'
;MASAKYTKNKDGYFSAKIWDGTYTDGGKKHRKTIRSKKSSRDLENQVKEFERQVEERKSIRKTDITFCDYAKNWKDVYKAQKSANTRAMYSNIVGKHFCALEGVKLQDVDRIHLQIMLNNADGMKRTQQQIVLTYKQVLRSAVADHLFPANVLEDIVQHIEPIRYKPEEKRPLTEEEKKAVFAADLKEQDKALLYILYGCGLRREEALALTRFNINLAGRKISVARAYEYTTGQAVEKEPKSSNGYRDVPIPDVVFPVIERFVKSLNRTMLFTMRGGLPMSKSSYDKAWKRIQKALSKELKKETDLTAHVFRHNYCTRLCYQIPTVSIKKIAQMMGDTEKMVLDVYNHMIVDKEDSSKAVNAAL
;
A
#
# COMPACT_ATOMS: atom_id res chain seq x y z
N MET A 1 35.27 45.21 -11.08
CA MET A 1 34.50 44.18 -11.83
C MET A 1 35.31 42.90 -11.88
N ALA A 2 34.80 41.77 -11.44
CA ALA A 2 35.54 40.51 -11.52
C ALA A 2 35.66 40.10 -13.00
N SER A 3 36.90 39.84 -13.46
CA SER A 3 37.21 39.44 -14.85
C SER A 3 36.54 38.07 -15.13
N ALA A 4 35.99 37.92 -16.32
CA ALA A 4 35.38 36.64 -16.75
C ALA A 4 36.43 35.54 -16.77
N LYS A 5 36.19 34.42 -16.09
CA LYS A 5 37.12 33.30 -15.98
C LYS A 5 37.40 32.60 -17.31
N TYR A 6 36.44 32.65 -18.24
CA TYR A 6 36.52 32.02 -19.55
C TYR A 6 36.28 33.04 -20.66
N THR A 7 37.00 32.98 -21.76
CA THR A 7 36.83 33.80 -22.96
C THR A 7 36.19 33.00 -24.07
N LYS A 8 35.48 33.67 -25.01
CA LYS A 8 34.94 33.03 -26.18
C LYS A 8 36.04 32.58 -27.13
N ASN A 9 35.94 31.39 -27.65
CA ASN A 9 36.77 30.91 -28.72
C ASN A 9 36.36 31.50 -30.10
N LYS A 10 37.12 31.19 -31.16
CA LYS A 10 36.79 31.65 -32.51
C LYS A 10 35.43 31.24 -33.03
N ASP A 11 34.87 30.15 -32.50
CA ASP A 11 33.57 29.60 -32.87
C ASP A 11 32.41 30.17 -32.01
N GLY A 12 32.68 31.16 -31.15
CA GLY A 12 31.67 31.83 -30.35
C GLY A 12 31.25 31.10 -29.07
N TYR A 13 32.00 30.07 -28.66
CA TYR A 13 31.73 29.31 -27.41
C TYR A 13 32.73 29.66 -26.33
N PHE A 14 32.24 29.62 -25.08
CA PHE A 14 33.06 29.44 -23.90
C PHE A 14 33.37 27.95 -23.74
N SER A 15 34.59 27.54 -23.50
CA SER A 15 34.95 26.12 -23.34
C SER A 15 35.97 25.89 -22.23
N ALA A 16 35.81 24.74 -21.54
CA ALA A 16 36.74 24.27 -20.51
C ALA A 16 37.01 22.76 -20.70
N LYS A 17 38.27 22.34 -20.49
CA LYS A 17 38.65 20.92 -20.47
C LYS A 17 38.83 20.47 -19.03
N ILE A 18 37.93 19.64 -18.54
CA ILE A 18 37.89 19.18 -17.14
C ILE A 18 38.22 17.70 -17.09
N TRP A 19 38.93 17.26 -16.08
CA TRP A 19 39.18 15.85 -15.83
C TRP A 19 37.88 15.17 -15.43
N ASP A 20 37.55 14.04 -16.06
CA ASP A 20 36.29 13.32 -15.82
C ASP A 20 36.40 12.23 -14.74
N GLY A 21 37.53 12.18 -14.04
CA GLY A 21 37.78 11.20 -12.98
C GLY A 21 38.48 9.93 -13.44
N THR A 22 38.64 9.74 -14.77
CA THR A 22 39.24 8.53 -15.34
C THR A 22 40.63 8.77 -15.93
N TYR A 23 41.33 7.67 -16.22
CA TYR A 23 42.63 7.66 -16.89
C TYR A 23 42.51 6.85 -18.19
N THR A 24 43.26 7.25 -19.19
CA THR A 24 43.41 6.47 -20.43
C THR A 24 44.29 5.24 -20.17
N ASP A 25 44.29 4.26 -21.08
CA ASP A 25 45.13 3.05 -20.98
C ASP A 25 46.62 3.37 -20.83
N GLY A 26 47.06 4.55 -21.28
CA GLY A 26 48.43 5.06 -21.10
C GLY A 26 48.65 5.87 -19.82
N GLY A 27 47.74 5.81 -18.83
CA GLY A 27 47.90 6.47 -17.50
C GLY A 27 47.72 7.99 -17.50
N LYS A 28 47.29 8.61 -18.63
CA LYS A 28 47.02 10.06 -18.71
C LYS A 28 45.60 10.37 -18.29
N LYS A 29 45.36 11.49 -17.57
CA LYS A 29 44.04 11.97 -17.20
C LYS A 29 43.17 12.19 -18.41
N HIS A 30 42.07 11.47 -18.51
CA HIS A 30 41.04 11.71 -19.52
C HIS A 30 40.29 13.01 -19.21
N ARG A 31 40.04 13.85 -20.23
CA ARG A 31 39.43 15.18 -20.04
C ARG A 31 38.24 15.35 -20.98
N LYS A 32 37.12 15.73 -20.39
CA LYS A 32 35.88 16.09 -21.12
C LYS A 32 35.88 17.60 -21.42
N THR A 33 35.46 17.97 -22.62
CA THR A 33 35.29 19.39 -22.97
C THR A 33 33.85 19.79 -22.73
N ILE A 34 33.65 20.78 -21.84
CA ILE A 34 32.37 21.41 -21.58
C ILE A 34 32.29 22.72 -22.35
N ARG A 35 31.15 23.03 -22.97
CA ARG A 35 30.95 24.22 -23.81
C ARG A 35 29.67 24.94 -23.46
N SER A 36 29.70 26.28 -23.45
CA SER A 36 28.51 27.12 -23.32
C SER A 36 28.51 28.22 -24.39
N LYS A 37 27.33 28.50 -24.97
CA LYS A 37 27.11 29.67 -25.83
C LYS A 37 26.63 30.89 -25.05
N LYS A 38 26.10 30.69 -23.81
CA LYS A 38 25.40 31.71 -23.05
C LYS A 38 26.37 32.72 -22.44
N SER A 39 27.19 32.30 -21.49
CA SER A 39 28.13 33.19 -20.78
C SER A 39 29.26 32.41 -20.11
N SER A 40 30.34 33.14 -19.73
CA SER A 40 31.42 32.61 -18.90
C SER A 40 30.91 32.06 -17.55
N ARG A 41 29.92 32.74 -16.94
CA ARG A 41 29.30 32.33 -15.69
C ARG A 41 28.46 31.04 -15.83
N ASP A 42 27.78 30.88 -16.95
CA ASP A 42 27.04 29.66 -17.26
C ASP A 42 28.00 28.47 -17.42
N LEU A 43 29.13 28.68 -18.15
CA LEU A 43 30.16 27.64 -18.24
C LEU A 43 30.75 27.31 -16.87
N GLU A 44 31.02 28.32 -16.03
CA GLU A 44 31.54 28.09 -14.68
C GLU A 44 30.60 27.25 -13.83
N ASN A 45 29.30 27.49 -13.90
CA ASN A 45 28.30 26.69 -13.19
C ASN A 45 28.28 25.23 -13.71
N GLN A 46 28.32 25.02 -15.03
CA GLN A 46 28.41 23.69 -15.61
C GLN A 46 29.69 22.95 -15.23
N VAL A 47 30.82 23.66 -15.15
CA VAL A 47 32.09 23.10 -14.71
C VAL A 47 32.05 22.70 -13.23
N LYS A 48 31.54 23.57 -12.35
CA LYS A 48 31.38 23.26 -10.92
C LYS A 48 30.47 22.05 -10.70
N GLU A 49 29.38 21.99 -11.42
CA GLU A 49 28.44 20.86 -11.33
C GLU A 49 29.11 19.56 -11.80
N PHE A 50 29.87 19.61 -12.90
CA PHE A 50 30.60 18.45 -13.40
C PHE A 50 31.73 18.01 -12.41
N GLU A 51 32.47 18.95 -11.84
CA GLU A 51 33.48 18.65 -10.80
C GLU A 51 32.86 18.03 -9.57
N ARG A 52 31.68 18.52 -9.11
CA ARG A 52 30.90 17.93 -8.03
C ARG A 52 30.55 16.48 -8.33
N GLN A 53 30.04 16.21 -9.54
CA GLN A 53 29.68 14.85 -9.97
C GLN A 53 30.89 13.91 -10.02
N VAL A 54 32.05 14.40 -10.45
CA VAL A 54 33.30 13.63 -10.46
C VAL A 54 33.77 13.33 -9.04
N GLU A 55 33.66 14.28 -8.12
CA GLU A 55 34.03 14.10 -6.71
C GLU A 55 33.08 13.11 -6.00
N GLU A 56 31.78 13.22 -6.25
CA GLU A 56 30.77 12.24 -5.77
C GLU A 56 31.08 10.82 -6.26
N ARG A 57 31.44 10.65 -7.54
CA ARG A 57 31.84 9.33 -8.08
C ARG A 57 33.09 8.78 -7.39
N LYS A 58 34.06 9.63 -7.02
CA LYS A 58 35.28 9.21 -6.28
C LYS A 58 34.91 8.79 -4.84
N SER A 59 33.90 9.37 -4.23
CA SER A 59 33.47 9.02 -2.88
C SER A 59 32.77 7.68 -2.80
N ILE A 60 32.34 7.10 -3.95
CA ILE A 60 31.64 5.82 -4.01
C ILE A 60 32.64 4.69 -3.81
N ARG A 61 32.34 3.84 -2.83
CA ARG A 61 33.10 2.63 -2.56
C ARG A 61 32.88 1.63 -3.68
N LYS A 62 33.97 1.17 -4.30
CA LYS A 62 33.85 0.06 -5.27
C LYS A 62 33.40 -1.19 -4.55
N THR A 63 32.44 -1.87 -5.14
CA THR A 63 31.88 -3.11 -4.60
C THR A 63 31.51 -4.05 -5.74
N ASP A 64 31.67 -5.33 -5.51
CA ASP A 64 31.22 -6.39 -6.43
C ASP A 64 29.86 -6.96 -6.02
N ILE A 65 29.20 -6.38 -5.00
CA ILE A 65 27.87 -6.84 -4.54
C ILE A 65 26.86 -6.72 -5.68
N THR A 66 26.07 -7.77 -5.87
CA THR A 66 24.98 -7.73 -6.85
C THR A 66 23.81 -6.89 -6.33
N PHE A 67 23.01 -6.35 -7.23
CA PHE A 67 21.78 -5.63 -6.85
C PHE A 67 20.83 -6.52 -6.04
N CYS A 68 20.70 -7.78 -6.43
CA CYS A 68 19.88 -8.77 -5.70
C CYS A 68 20.37 -8.95 -4.26
N ASP A 69 21.68 -9.14 -4.05
CA ASP A 69 22.21 -9.41 -2.71
C ASP A 69 22.15 -8.16 -1.83
N TYR A 70 22.44 -6.98 -2.39
CA TYR A 70 22.21 -5.74 -1.67
C TYR A 70 20.76 -5.56 -1.27
N ALA A 71 19.81 -5.81 -2.17
CA ALA A 71 18.37 -5.70 -1.89
C ALA A 71 17.89 -6.70 -0.83
N LYS A 72 18.44 -7.94 -0.81
CA LYS A 72 18.18 -8.91 0.26
C LYS A 72 18.66 -8.39 1.61
N ASN A 73 19.91 -7.94 1.69
CA ASN A 73 20.49 -7.39 2.91
C ASN A 73 19.70 -6.17 3.41
N TRP A 74 19.39 -5.24 2.50
CA TRP A 74 18.56 -4.08 2.79
C TRP A 74 17.20 -4.46 3.37
N LYS A 75 16.52 -5.44 2.77
CA LYS A 75 15.24 -5.93 3.26
C LYS A 75 15.36 -6.51 4.67
N ASP A 76 16.37 -7.33 4.92
CA ASP A 76 16.55 -8.02 6.20
C ASP A 76 16.93 -7.04 7.33
N VAL A 77 17.65 -5.98 7.02
CA VAL A 77 18.02 -4.93 7.99
C VAL A 77 16.88 -3.92 8.17
N TYR A 78 16.49 -3.22 7.11
CA TYR A 78 15.59 -2.06 7.23
C TYR A 78 14.10 -2.40 7.27
N LYS A 79 13.71 -3.64 6.92
CA LYS A 79 12.30 -4.08 6.94
C LYS A 79 12.03 -5.15 8.00
N ALA A 80 12.99 -5.51 8.82
CA ALA A 80 12.86 -6.53 9.88
C ALA A 80 11.68 -6.24 10.84
N GLN A 81 11.51 -4.97 11.23
CA GLN A 81 10.47 -4.53 12.17
C GLN A 81 9.08 -4.30 11.54
N LYS A 82 8.93 -4.55 10.23
CA LYS A 82 7.62 -4.41 9.57
C LYS A 82 6.72 -5.62 9.87
N SER A 83 5.41 -5.44 9.72
CA SER A 83 4.45 -6.54 9.88
C SER A 83 4.77 -7.71 8.95
N ALA A 84 4.36 -8.93 9.30
CA ALA A 84 4.63 -10.13 8.53
C ALA A 84 4.18 -10.00 7.07
N ASN A 85 2.99 -9.44 6.82
CA ASN A 85 2.49 -9.21 5.46
C ASN A 85 3.35 -8.20 4.68
N THR A 86 3.85 -7.15 5.35
CA THR A 86 4.74 -6.17 4.72
C THR A 86 6.09 -6.81 4.39
N ARG A 87 6.65 -7.62 5.29
CA ARG A 87 7.88 -8.36 5.03
C ARG A 87 7.72 -9.34 3.87
N ALA A 88 6.59 -10.07 3.82
CA ALA A 88 6.27 -10.98 2.73
C ALA A 88 6.19 -10.24 1.39
N MET A 89 5.58 -9.06 1.35
CA MET A 89 5.55 -8.22 0.15
C MET A 89 6.96 -7.86 -0.32
N TYR A 90 7.82 -7.34 0.57
CA TYR A 90 9.20 -7.03 0.20
C TYR A 90 9.99 -8.28 -0.22
N SER A 91 9.79 -9.43 0.46
CA SER A 91 10.42 -10.69 0.09
C SER A 91 10.00 -11.16 -1.31
N ASN A 92 8.72 -11.00 -1.65
CA ASN A 92 8.23 -11.31 -2.99
C ASN A 92 8.84 -10.37 -4.06
N ILE A 93 8.85 -9.06 -3.82
CA ILE A 93 9.42 -8.09 -4.77
C ILE A 93 10.91 -8.34 -4.98
N VAL A 94 11.68 -8.49 -3.90
CA VAL A 94 13.13 -8.72 -3.99
C VAL A 94 13.41 -10.10 -4.61
N GLY A 95 12.80 -11.17 -4.10
CA GLY A 95 13.11 -12.52 -4.54
C GLY A 95 12.65 -12.82 -5.96
N LYS A 96 11.47 -12.32 -6.36
CA LYS A 96 10.92 -12.65 -7.69
C LYS A 96 11.33 -11.66 -8.77
N HIS A 97 11.42 -10.36 -8.45
CA HIS A 97 11.62 -9.34 -9.47
C HIS A 97 13.05 -8.80 -9.48
N PHE A 98 13.65 -8.48 -8.32
CA PHE A 98 14.99 -7.94 -8.29
C PHE A 98 16.05 -9.00 -8.56
N CYS A 99 15.87 -10.20 -8.01
CA CYS A 99 16.78 -11.30 -8.27
C CYS A 99 16.62 -11.95 -9.66
N ALA A 100 15.63 -11.51 -10.45
CA ALA A 100 15.57 -11.82 -11.88
C ALA A 100 16.69 -11.10 -12.70
N LEU A 101 17.33 -10.07 -12.10
CA LEU A 101 18.54 -9.42 -12.63
C LEU A 101 19.78 -10.15 -12.11
N GLU A 102 19.89 -11.45 -12.37
CA GLU A 102 20.97 -12.28 -11.86
C GLU A 102 22.33 -11.77 -12.33
N GLY A 103 23.29 -11.62 -11.40
CA GLY A 103 24.65 -11.20 -11.70
C GLY A 103 24.86 -9.70 -11.97
N VAL A 104 23.80 -8.89 -12.06
CA VAL A 104 23.95 -7.44 -12.26
C VAL A 104 24.53 -6.81 -10.99
N LYS A 105 25.69 -6.15 -11.10
CA LYS A 105 26.29 -5.42 -9.98
C LYS A 105 25.44 -4.23 -9.60
N LEU A 106 25.41 -3.90 -8.31
CA LEU A 106 24.66 -2.76 -7.78
C LEU A 106 24.99 -1.46 -8.53
N GLN A 107 26.28 -1.23 -8.83
CA GLN A 107 26.76 -0.01 -9.48
C GLN A 107 26.44 0.08 -10.98
N ASP A 108 26.10 -1.05 -11.62
CA ASP A 108 25.75 -1.14 -13.04
C ASP A 108 24.23 -1.06 -13.27
N VAL A 109 23.45 -0.96 -12.19
CA VAL A 109 21.99 -0.88 -12.27
C VAL A 109 21.57 0.46 -12.85
N ASP A 110 20.65 0.40 -13.82
CA ASP A 110 20.15 1.58 -14.53
C ASP A 110 18.61 1.50 -14.77
N ARG A 111 18.10 2.43 -15.58
CA ARG A 111 16.69 2.51 -15.96
C ARG A 111 16.23 1.29 -16.79
N ILE A 112 17.11 0.73 -17.62
CA ILE A 112 16.77 -0.43 -18.47
C ILE A 112 16.46 -1.64 -17.61
N HIS A 113 17.24 -1.86 -16.56
CA HIS A 113 17.01 -2.93 -15.59
C HIS A 113 15.64 -2.80 -14.89
N LEU A 114 15.25 -1.58 -14.52
CA LEU A 114 13.91 -1.34 -13.99
C LEU A 114 12.84 -1.69 -15.03
N GLN A 115 13.01 -1.27 -16.29
CA GLN A 115 12.04 -1.55 -17.35
C GLN A 115 11.88 -3.07 -17.59
N ILE A 116 12.98 -3.83 -17.56
CA ILE A 116 12.94 -5.30 -17.66
C ILE A 116 12.06 -5.89 -16.55
N MET A 117 12.26 -5.45 -15.29
CA MET A 117 11.44 -5.92 -14.16
C MET A 117 9.96 -5.56 -14.32
N LEU A 118 9.66 -4.38 -14.87
CA LEU A 118 8.28 -3.95 -15.13
C LEU A 118 7.64 -4.76 -16.25
N ASN A 119 8.37 -5.06 -17.32
CA ASN A 119 7.89 -5.90 -18.41
C ASN A 119 7.60 -7.34 -17.93
N ASN A 120 8.45 -7.90 -17.06
CA ASN A 120 8.23 -9.21 -16.45
C ASN A 120 7.01 -9.23 -15.51
N ALA A 121 6.50 -8.08 -15.11
CA ALA A 121 5.30 -7.90 -14.29
C ALA A 121 4.15 -7.29 -15.10
N ASP A 122 4.14 -7.45 -16.43
CA ASP A 122 3.06 -6.89 -17.25
C ASP A 122 1.69 -7.43 -16.86
N GLY A 123 0.66 -6.61 -17.03
CA GLY A 123 -0.70 -6.88 -16.55
C GLY A 123 -0.90 -6.69 -15.03
N MET A 124 0.16 -6.66 -14.23
CA MET A 124 0.09 -6.54 -12.76
C MET A 124 0.41 -5.12 -12.29
N LYS A 125 -0.41 -4.13 -12.65
CA LYS A 125 -0.14 -2.70 -12.38
C LYS A 125 0.20 -2.37 -10.92
N ARG A 126 -0.49 -3.00 -9.96
CA ARG A 126 -0.20 -2.82 -8.53
C ARG A 126 1.18 -3.35 -8.15
N THR A 127 1.58 -4.50 -8.69
CA THR A 127 2.91 -5.09 -8.49
C THR A 127 3.98 -4.20 -9.11
N GLN A 128 3.76 -3.70 -10.32
CA GLN A 128 4.66 -2.75 -10.97
C GLN A 128 4.88 -1.50 -10.11
N GLN A 129 3.83 -0.91 -9.53
CA GLN A 129 3.99 0.22 -8.58
C GLN A 129 4.85 -0.15 -7.37
N GLN A 130 4.67 -1.34 -6.82
CA GLN A 130 5.47 -1.81 -5.68
C GLN A 130 6.93 -2.06 -6.07
N ILE A 131 7.19 -2.58 -7.28
CA ILE A 131 8.54 -2.72 -7.83
C ILE A 131 9.22 -1.35 -7.87
N VAL A 132 8.60 -0.35 -8.51
CA VAL A 132 9.15 1.02 -8.62
C VAL A 132 9.42 1.62 -7.24
N LEU A 133 8.46 1.51 -6.33
CA LEU A 133 8.60 2.05 -4.97
C LEU A 133 9.75 1.41 -4.22
N THR A 134 9.86 0.07 -4.28
CA THR A 134 10.90 -0.69 -3.59
C THR A 134 12.26 -0.44 -4.21
N TYR A 135 12.35 -0.39 -5.54
CA TYR A 135 13.56 -0.08 -6.27
C TYR A 135 14.14 1.28 -5.86
N LYS A 136 13.30 2.33 -5.84
CA LYS A 136 13.69 3.65 -5.35
C LYS A 136 14.18 3.63 -3.90
N GLN A 137 13.56 2.85 -3.03
CA GLN A 137 13.96 2.74 -1.63
C GLN A 137 15.33 2.05 -1.49
N VAL A 138 15.57 0.97 -2.23
CA VAL A 138 16.83 0.22 -2.22
C VAL A 138 17.97 1.11 -2.73
N LEU A 139 17.79 1.76 -3.88
CA LEU A 139 18.83 2.63 -4.44
C LEU A 139 19.10 3.87 -3.58
N ARG A 140 18.08 4.48 -2.95
CA ARG A 140 18.29 5.56 -1.99
C ARG A 140 19.13 5.11 -0.79
N SER A 141 18.91 3.90 -0.31
CA SER A 141 19.74 3.33 0.75
C SER A 141 21.18 3.10 0.25
N ALA A 142 21.34 2.58 -0.96
CA ALA A 142 22.67 2.39 -1.56
C ALA A 142 23.46 3.71 -1.76
N VAL A 143 22.75 4.80 -2.07
CA VAL A 143 23.36 6.15 -2.11
C VAL A 143 23.81 6.59 -0.71
N ALA A 144 22.95 6.40 0.30
CA ALA A 144 23.29 6.72 1.69
C ALA A 144 24.47 5.88 2.23
N ASP A 145 24.61 4.65 1.75
CA ASP A 145 25.73 3.74 2.10
C ASP A 145 27.01 4.03 1.29
N HIS A 146 26.99 5.02 0.41
CA HIS A 146 28.08 5.35 -0.53
C HIS A 146 28.46 4.21 -1.49
N LEU A 147 27.47 3.43 -1.90
CA LEU A 147 27.62 2.30 -2.84
C LEU A 147 27.00 2.56 -4.22
N PHE A 148 26.20 3.62 -4.36
CA PHE A 148 25.53 3.98 -5.61
C PHE A 148 25.57 5.49 -5.86
N PRO A 149 25.71 5.96 -7.12
CA PRO A 149 25.78 7.39 -7.43
C PRO A 149 24.43 8.10 -7.30
N ALA A 150 24.39 9.23 -6.58
CA ALA A 150 23.16 10.00 -6.39
C ALA A 150 22.60 10.54 -7.73
N ASN A 151 23.47 11.04 -8.62
CA ASN A 151 23.08 11.56 -9.93
C ASN A 151 22.44 10.49 -10.84
N VAL A 152 22.90 9.24 -10.76
CA VAL A 152 22.29 8.13 -11.51
C VAL A 152 20.91 7.80 -10.96
N LEU A 153 20.75 7.82 -9.63
CA LEU A 153 19.43 7.66 -9.03
C LEU A 153 18.46 8.78 -9.44
N GLU A 154 18.93 10.04 -9.45
CA GLU A 154 18.11 11.18 -9.88
C GLU A 154 17.67 11.03 -11.34
N ASP A 155 18.57 10.65 -12.24
CA ASP A 155 18.25 10.38 -13.64
C ASP A 155 17.20 9.26 -13.78
N ILE A 156 17.40 8.14 -13.10
CA ILE A 156 16.43 7.03 -13.09
C ILE A 156 15.05 7.54 -12.62
N VAL A 157 15.01 8.30 -11.52
CA VAL A 157 13.74 8.75 -10.91
C VAL A 157 13.01 9.74 -11.83
N GLN A 158 13.72 10.63 -12.51
CA GLN A 158 13.14 11.62 -13.42
C GLN A 158 12.50 10.98 -14.66
N HIS A 159 13.05 9.87 -15.14
CA HIS A 159 12.62 9.23 -16.38
C HIS A 159 11.73 8.00 -16.17
N ILE A 160 11.28 7.73 -14.93
CA ILE A 160 10.28 6.68 -14.68
C ILE A 160 8.89 7.19 -15.08
N GLU A 161 8.27 6.53 -16.04
CA GLU A 161 6.89 6.78 -16.38
C GLU A 161 5.95 6.41 -15.21
N PRO A 162 4.99 7.29 -14.85
CA PRO A 162 4.04 6.98 -13.80
C PRO A 162 3.17 5.78 -14.15
N ILE A 163 3.22 4.74 -13.32
CA ILE A 163 2.34 3.59 -13.48
C ILE A 163 0.94 3.98 -13.00
N ARG A 164 0.04 4.21 -13.94
CA ARG A 164 -1.36 4.54 -13.65
C ARG A 164 -2.08 3.27 -13.20
N TYR A 165 -2.35 3.19 -11.92
CA TYR A 165 -3.19 2.17 -11.30
C TYR A 165 -4.27 2.87 -10.49
N LYS A 166 -5.51 2.73 -10.92
CA LYS A 166 -6.68 3.13 -10.15
C LYS A 166 -7.26 1.84 -9.54
N PRO A 167 -7.28 1.69 -8.21
CA PRO A 167 -7.99 0.58 -7.58
C PRO A 167 -9.45 0.58 -8.04
N GLU A 168 -10.04 -0.60 -8.19
CA GLU A 168 -11.48 -0.69 -8.41
C GLU A 168 -12.22 0.04 -7.30
N GLU A 169 -13.13 0.91 -7.67
CA GLU A 169 -13.97 1.65 -6.72
C GLU A 169 -14.90 0.66 -6.03
N LYS A 170 -14.80 0.63 -4.72
CA LYS A 170 -15.67 -0.21 -3.91
C LYS A 170 -17.01 0.50 -3.79
N ARG A 171 -18.03 -0.06 -4.43
CA ARG A 171 -19.40 0.40 -4.28
C ARG A 171 -20.05 -0.13 -3.01
N PRO A 172 -21.06 0.55 -2.46
CA PRO A 172 -21.92 -0.03 -1.44
C PRO A 172 -22.73 -1.20 -2.01
N LEU A 173 -23.32 -2.01 -1.12
CA LEU A 173 -24.21 -3.07 -1.50
C LEU A 173 -25.48 -2.51 -2.14
N THR A 174 -25.94 -3.17 -3.20
CA THR A 174 -27.27 -2.90 -3.77
C THR A 174 -28.39 -3.35 -2.84
N GLU A 175 -29.63 -2.89 -3.06
CA GLU A 175 -30.76 -3.33 -2.26
C GLU A 175 -31.04 -4.84 -2.41
N GLU A 176 -30.78 -5.40 -3.58
CA GLU A 176 -30.88 -6.85 -3.82
C GLU A 176 -29.83 -7.61 -3.02
N GLU A 177 -28.59 -7.14 -3.00
CA GLU A 177 -27.52 -7.74 -2.21
C GLU A 177 -27.80 -7.66 -0.70
N LYS A 178 -28.36 -6.54 -0.22
CA LYS A 178 -28.80 -6.42 1.17
C LYS A 178 -29.90 -7.44 1.52
N LYS A 179 -30.90 -7.59 0.64
CA LYS A 179 -31.96 -8.63 0.82
C LYS A 179 -31.35 -10.03 0.84
N ALA A 180 -30.42 -10.32 -0.07
CA ALA A 180 -29.74 -11.62 -0.13
C ALA A 180 -28.94 -11.93 1.15
N VAL A 181 -28.34 -10.94 1.82
CA VAL A 181 -27.66 -11.13 3.11
C VAL A 181 -28.59 -11.72 4.17
N PHE A 182 -29.83 -11.27 4.22
CA PHE A 182 -30.81 -11.75 5.21
C PHE A 182 -31.51 -13.05 4.80
N ALA A 183 -31.70 -13.26 3.50
CA ALA A 183 -32.35 -14.45 2.95
C ALA A 183 -31.44 -15.68 2.88
N ALA A 184 -30.12 -15.48 2.80
CA ALA A 184 -29.16 -16.55 2.58
C ALA A 184 -29.25 -17.64 3.65
N ASP A 185 -29.42 -18.91 3.20
CA ASP A 185 -29.38 -20.09 4.05
C ASP A 185 -27.93 -20.45 4.37
N LEU A 186 -27.52 -20.21 5.60
CA LEU A 186 -26.15 -20.33 6.08
C LEU A 186 -26.11 -21.07 7.42
N LYS A 187 -25.04 -21.82 7.63
CA LYS A 187 -24.72 -22.38 8.96
C LYS A 187 -24.58 -21.25 9.96
N GLU A 188 -24.93 -21.48 11.21
CA GLU A 188 -24.97 -20.45 12.27
C GLU A 188 -23.67 -19.65 12.39
N GLN A 189 -22.50 -20.32 12.36
CA GLN A 189 -21.21 -19.64 12.41
C GLN A 189 -20.94 -18.74 11.20
N ASP A 190 -21.25 -19.22 9.99
CA ASP A 190 -21.07 -18.45 8.76
C ASP A 190 -22.06 -17.26 8.71
N LYS A 191 -23.29 -17.45 9.20
CA LYS A 191 -24.34 -16.42 9.31
C LYS A 191 -23.95 -15.34 10.31
N ALA A 192 -23.49 -15.74 11.48
CA ALA A 192 -23.02 -14.79 12.50
C ALA A 192 -21.81 -13.96 11.99
N LEU A 193 -20.87 -14.59 11.30
CA LEU A 193 -19.75 -13.88 10.69
C LEU A 193 -20.22 -12.84 9.67
N LEU A 194 -21.09 -13.25 8.76
CA LEU A 194 -21.66 -12.35 7.75
C LEU A 194 -22.39 -11.17 8.39
N TYR A 195 -23.19 -11.42 9.43
CA TYR A 195 -23.97 -10.39 10.11
C TYR A 195 -23.13 -9.41 10.91
N ILE A 196 -22.03 -9.87 11.54
CA ILE A 196 -21.04 -9.01 12.21
C ILE A 196 -20.34 -8.12 11.18
N LEU A 197 -19.92 -8.66 10.05
CA LEU A 197 -19.29 -7.87 8.98
C LEU A 197 -20.27 -6.85 8.37
N TYR A 198 -21.50 -7.23 8.13
CA TYR A 198 -22.54 -6.37 7.55
C TYR A 198 -23.00 -5.28 8.54
N GLY A 199 -23.36 -5.67 9.76
CA GLY A 199 -23.99 -4.79 10.73
C GLY A 199 -23.03 -3.95 11.57
N CYS A 200 -21.80 -4.43 11.78
CA CYS A 200 -20.83 -3.76 12.65
C CYS A 200 -19.59 -3.26 11.90
N GLY A 201 -19.43 -3.58 10.61
CA GLY A 201 -18.38 -3.05 9.77
C GLY A 201 -16.96 -3.40 10.21
N LEU A 202 -16.76 -4.49 10.98
CA LEU A 202 -15.45 -4.93 11.45
C LEU A 202 -14.55 -5.32 10.27
N ARG A 203 -13.22 -5.17 10.46
CA ARG A 203 -12.28 -5.81 9.54
C ARG A 203 -12.38 -7.33 9.72
N ARG A 204 -12.15 -8.07 8.64
CA ARG A 204 -12.18 -9.55 8.66
C ARG A 204 -11.35 -10.12 9.82
N GLU A 205 -10.14 -9.63 9.96
CA GLU A 205 -9.18 -10.07 10.96
C GLU A 205 -9.63 -9.75 12.40
N GLU A 206 -10.32 -8.63 12.59
CA GLU A 206 -10.93 -8.24 13.86
C GLU A 206 -12.13 -9.17 14.18
N ALA A 207 -13.02 -9.38 13.21
CA ALA A 207 -14.18 -10.24 13.39
C ALA A 207 -13.79 -11.69 13.76
N LEU A 208 -12.78 -12.24 13.08
CA LEU A 208 -12.30 -13.59 13.32
C LEU A 208 -11.61 -13.77 14.68
N ALA A 209 -11.04 -12.70 15.26
CA ALA A 209 -10.39 -12.71 16.56
C ALA A 209 -11.37 -12.52 17.74
N LEU A 210 -12.67 -12.34 17.47
CA LEU A 210 -13.67 -12.14 18.53
C LEU A 210 -13.83 -13.37 19.42
N THR A 211 -13.92 -13.10 20.71
CA THR A 211 -14.33 -14.04 21.75
C THR A 211 -15.73 -13.70 22.26
N ARG A 212 -16.38 -14.64 22.93
CA ARG A 212 -17.69 -14.38 23.57
C ARG A 212 -17.65 -13.22 24.58
N PHE A 213 -16.50 -12.95 25.17
CA PHE A 213 -16.29 -11.87 26.13
C PHE A 213 -16.19 -10.49 25.47
N ASN A 214 -15.96 -10.46 24.17
CA ASN A 214 -15.99 -9.22 23.41
C ASN A 214 -17.43 -8.76 23.07
N ILE A 215 -18.45 -9.61 23.28
CA ILE A 215 -19.83 -9.32 22.96
C ILE A 215 -20.58 -8.99 24.27
N ASN A 216 -20.85 -7.72 24.47
CA ASN A 216 -21.75 -7.28 25.53
C ASN A 216 -23.20 -7.35 25.01
N LEU A 217 -23.90 -8.46 25.33
CA LEU A 217 -25.28 -8.67 24.90
C LEU A 217 -26.26 -7.68 25.56
N ALA A 218 -26.08 -7.35 26.84
CA ALA A 218 -26.92 -6.39 27.53
C ALA A 218 -26.79 -4.97 26.97
N GLY A 219 -25.54 -4.55 26.70
CA GLY A 219 -25.24 -3.23 26.12
C GLY A 219 -25.27 -3.19 24.59
N ARG A 220 -25.57 -4.33 23.93
CA ARG A 220 -25.58 -4.49 22.46
C ARG A 220 -24.37 -3.88 21.77
N LYS A 221 -23.18 -4.30 22.22
CA LYS A 221 -21.90 -3.77 21.73
C LYS A 221 -20.88 -4.88 21.51
N ILE A 222 -20.01 -4.67 20.55
CA ILE A 222 -18.80 -5.46 20.31
C ILE A 222 -17.59 -4.62 20.71
N SER A 223 -16.78 -5.09 21.65
CA SER A 223 -15.50 -4.48 22.02
C SER A 223 -14.39 -5.07 21.15
N VAL A 224 -13.86 -4.27 20.25
CA VAL A 224 -12.76 -4.67 19.37
C VAL A 224 -11.45 -4.33 20.06
N ALA A 225 -10.65 -5.35 20.39
CA ALA A 225 -9.37 -5.19 21.09
C ALA A 225 -8.23 -5.96 20.42
N ARG A 226 -8.53 -6.85 19.46
CA ARG A 226 -7.57 -7.76 18.85
C ARG A 226 -7.90 -8.01 17.39
N ALA A 227 -6.90 -8.48 16.64
CA ALA A 227 -7.06 -8.92 15.29
C ALA A 227 -6.14 -10.12 15.01
N TYR A 228 -6.46 -10.94 14.03
CA TYR A 228 -5.52 -11.96 13.57
C TYR A 228 -4.62 -11.42 12.45
N GLU A 229 -3.35 -11.80 12.48
CA GLU A 229 -2.44 -11.74 11.36
C GLU A 229 -2.14 -13.17 10.91
N TYR A 230 -2.18 -13.41 9.60
CA TYR A 230 -1.90 -14.73 9.07
C TYR A 230 -0.44 -14.83 8.68
N THR A 231 0.34 -15.60 9.45
CA THR A 231 1.73 -15.94 9.15
C THR A 231 1.78 -17.41 8.75
N THR A 232 2.32 -17.71 7.57
CA THR A 232 2.34 -19.09 7.03
C THR A 232 0.96 -19.78 7.01
N GLY A 233 -0.12 -18.99 6.87
CA GLY A 233 -1.51 -19.49 6.86
C GLY A 233 -2.15 -19.71 8.24
N GLN A 234 -1.37 -19.64 9.32
CA GLN A 234 -1.86 -19.73 10.70
C GLN A 234 -2.28 -18.37 11.24
N ALA A 235 -3.32 -18.36 12.08
CA ALA A 235 -3.78 -17.16 12.75
C ALA A 235 -2.87 -16.85 13.95
N VAL A 236 -2.25 -15.70 13.96
CA VAL A 236 -1.49 -15.16 15.07
C VAL A 236 -2.23 -13.93 15.59
N GLU A 237 -2.52 -13.91 16.88
CA GLU A 237 -3.19 -12.79 17.51
C GLU A 237 -2.24 -11.60 17.60
N LYS A 238 -2.75 -10.41 17.31
CA LYS A 238 -2.02 -9.15 17.49
C LYS A 238 -2.92 -8.04 17.99
N GLU A 239 -2.30 -7.10 18.64
CA GLU A 239 -2.95 -5.84 19.01
C GLU A 239 -3.23 -4.96 17.77
N PRO A 240 -4.24 -4.08 17.86
CA PRO A 240 -4.48 -3.09 16.84
C PRO A 240 -3.25 -2.20 16.59
N LYS A 241 -3.03 -1.81 15.35
CA LYS A 241 -1.87 -0.98 14.94
C LYS A 241 -1.89 0.45 15.49
N SER A 242 -3.03 0.91 15.98
CA SER A 242 -3.22 2.27 16.50
C SER A 242 -4.24 2.27 17.62
N SER A 243 -4.26 3.33 18.45
CA SER A 243 -5.24 3.56 19.50
C SER A 243 -6.69 3.51 18.99
N ASN A 244 -6.93 3.97 17.76
CA ASN A 244 -8.27 3.89 17.14
C ASN A 244 -8.74 2.45 16.86
N GLY A 245 -7.84 1.48 16.96
CA GLY A 245 -8.20 0.06 16.82
C GLY A 245 -8.99 -0.48 18.01
N TYR A 246 -8.81 0.10 19.21
CA TYR A 246 -9.58 -0.24 20.41
C TYR A 246 -10.86 0.57 20.42
N ARG A 247 -12.00 -0.10 20.29
CA ARG A 247 -13.29 0.57 20.18
C ARG A 247 -14.46 -0.33 20.49
N ASP A 248 -15.56 0.29 20.93
CA ASP A 248 -16.87 -0.33 21.04
C ASP A 248 -17.69 -0.01 19.79
N VAL A 249 -18.25 -1.04 19.16
CA VAL A 249 -19.13 -0.92 18.01
C VAL A 249 -20.53 -1.39 18.40
N PRO A 250 -21.56 -0.55 18.23
CA PRO A 250 -22.94 -0.95 18.47
C PRO A 250 -23.38 -2.10 17.52
N ILE A 251 -24.18 -3.02 18.05
CA ILE A 251 -24.79 -4.09 17.26
C ILE A 251 -26.22 -3.62 16.88
N PRO A 252 -26.51 -3.43 15.59
CA PRO A 252 -27.84 -3.02 15.15
C PRO A 252 -28.91 -4.06 15.45
N ASP A 253 -30.12 -3.60 15.74
CA ASP A 253 -31.27 -4.47 16.09
C ASP A 253 -31.54 -5.54 15.04
N VAL A 254 -31.38 -5.22 13.76
CA VAL A 254 -31.65 -6.14 12.65
C VAL A 254 -30.75 -7.39 12.64
N VAL A 255 -29.52 -7.31 13.18
CA VAL A 255 -28.59 -8.44 13.23
C VAL A 255 -28.43 -9.01 14.65
N PHE A 256 -28.85 -8.27 15.66
CA PHE A 256 -28.66 -8.62 17.08
C PHE A 256 -29.24 -10.00 17.43
N PRO A 257 -30.49 -10.38 17.06
CA PRO A 257 -31.07 -11.67 17.47
C PRO A 257 -30.27 -12.89 17.00
N VAL A 258 -29.65 -12.79 15.81
CA VAL A 258 -28.82 -13.88 15.27
C VAL A 258 -27.48 -13.96 16.00
N ILE A 259 -26.85 -12.82 16.25
CA ILE A 259 -25.61 -12.75 16.98
C ILE A 259 -25.81 -13.24 18.43
N GLU A 260 -26.86 -12.79 19.09
CA GLU A 260 -27.20 -13.21 20.46
C GLU A 260 -27.40 -14.73 20.55
N ARG A 261 -28.25 -15.31 19.67
CA ARG A 261 -28.49 -16.76 19.62
C ARG A 261 -27.18 -17.51 19.44
N PHE A 262 -26.35 -17.09 18.47
CA PHE A 262 -25.08 -17.72 18.19
C PHE A 262 -24.13 -17.65 19.42
N VAL A 263 -23.98 -16.47 20.05
CA VAL A 263 -23.12 -16.32 21.23
C VAL A 263 -23.60 -17.18 22.40
N LYS A 264 -24.92 -17.24 22.64
CA LYS A 264 -25.50 -18.06 23.71
C LYS A 264 -25.37 -19.56 23.46
N SER A 265 -25.34 -20.01 22.20
CA SER A 265 -25.14 -21.41 21.83
C SER A 265 -23.70 -21.90 21.98
N LEU A 266 -22.75 -20.99 22.18
CA LEU A 266 -21.33 -21.35 22.24
C LEU A 266 -20.92 -21.90 23.63
N ASN A 267 -20.31 -23.07 23.63
CA ASN A 267 -19.63 -23.64 24.79
C ASN A 267 -18.12 -23.39 24.80
N ARG A 268 -17.61 -22.50 23.93
CA ARG A 268 -16.21 -22.16 23.74
C ARG A 268 -15.98 -20.66 23.81
N THR A 269 -14.71 -20.26 24.02
CA THR A 269 -14.33 -18.85 24.14
C THR A 269 -14.37 -18.10 22.79
N MET A 270 -13.78 -18.69 21.76
CA MET A 270 -13.71 -18.05 20.44
C MET A 270 -15.01 -18.19 19.67
N LEU A 271 -15.45 -17.11 19.01
CA LEU A 271 -16.65 -17.15 18.17
C LEU A 271 -16.43 -18.02 16.92
N PHE A 272 -15.33 -17.83 16.24
CA PHE A 272 -15.05 -18.41 14.93
C PHE A 272 -13.88 -19.37 14.96
N THR A 273 -14.14 -20.66 14.78
CA THR A 273 -13.15 -21.71 14.90
C THR A 273 -13.23 -22.72 13.75
N MET A 274 -12.15 -23.46 13.56
CA MET A 274 -12.12 -24.69 12.78
C MET A 274 -12.69 -25.87 13.61
N ARG A 275 -12.75 -27.05 13.01
CA ARG A 275 -12.96 -28.31 13.76
C ARG A 275 -11.87 -28.42 14.86
N GLY A 276 -12.26 -28.87 16.05
CA GLY A 276 -11.37 -28.96 17.20
C GLY A 276 -11.19 -27.66 17.98
N GLY A 277 -11.92 -26.58 17.67
CA GLY A 277 -11.95 -25.35 18.45
C GLY A 277 -10.76 -24.40 18.23
N LEU A 278 -9.87 -24.72 17.28
CA LEU A 278 -8.72 -23.88 16.94
C LEU A 278 -9.15 -22.62 16.16
N PRO A 279 -8.40 -21.51 16.24
CA PRO A 279 -8.63 -20.31 15.43
C PRO A 279 -8.71 -20.63 13.95
N MET A 280 -9.58 -19.92 13.22
CA MET A 280 -9.67 -20.11 11.77
C MET A 280 -8.35 -19.77 11.07
N SER A 281 -7.75 -20.75 10.37
CA SER A 281 -6.66 -20.50 9.44
C SER A 281 -7.13 -19.72 8.22
N LYS A 282 -6.20 -19.15 7.45
CA LYS A 282 -6.54 -18.45 6.20
C LYS A 282 -7.35 -19.34 5.26
N SER A 283 -6.92 -20.58 5.04
CA SER A 283 -7.61 -21.53 4.16
C SER A 283 -8.99 -21.93 4.67
N SER A 284 -9.17 -22.04 6.00
CA SER A 284 -10.50 -22.30 6.61
C SER A 284 -11.44 -21.12 6.43
N TYR A 285 -10.95 -19.91 6.59
CA TYR A 285 -11.72 -18.71 6.29
C TYR A 285 -12.11 -18.67 4.80
N ASP A 286 -11.17 -18.90 3.88
CA ASP A 286 -11.43 -18.86 2.45
C ASP A 286 -12.53 -19.88 2.06
N LYS A 287 -12.53 -21.07 2.67
CA LYS A 287 -13.59 -22.07 2.51
C LYS A 287 -14.93 -21.59 3.07
N ALA A 288 -14.94 -20.98 4.25
CA ALA A 288 -16.16 -20.42 4.86
C ALA A 288 -16.72 -19.29 3.99
N TRP A 289 -15.84 -18.41 3.50
CA TRP A 289 -16.25 -17.31 2.66
C TRP A 289 -16.81 -17.76 1.31
N LYS A 290 -16.24 -18.78 0.69
CA LYS A 290 -16.80 -19.41 -0.53
C LYS A 290 -18.20 -19.98 -0.29
N ARG A 291 -18.48 -20.57 0.88
CA ARG A 291 -19.85 -21.02 1.23
C ARG A 291 -20.82 -19.84 1.34
N ILE A 292 -20.39 -18.74 1.98
CA ILE A 292 -21.17 -17.51 2.09
C ILE A 292 -21.47 -16.95 0.69
N GLN A 293 -20.44 -16.79 -0.15
CA GLN A 293 -20.62 -16.31 -1.52
C GLN A 293 -21.56 -17.20 -2.33
N LYS A 294 -21.43 -18.52 -2.22
CA LYS A 294 -22.34 -19.47 -2.90
C LYS A 294 -23.79 -19.30 -2.45
N ALA A 295 -24.03 -19.11 -1.16
CA ALA A 295 -25.39 -18.87 -0.64
C ALA A 295 -25.95 -17.53 -1.12
N LEU A 296 -25.15 -16.45 -1.11
CA LEU A 296 -25.54 -15.15 -1.64
C LEU A 296 -25.81 -15.21 -3.15
N SER A 297 -24.98 -15.91 -3.92
CA SER A 297 -25.17 -16.09 -5.37
C SER A 297 -26.48 -16.81 -5.69
N LYS A 298 -26.86 -17.77 -4.85
CA LYS A 298 -28.15 -18.48 -5.00
C LYS A 298 -29.34 -17.53 -4.85
N GLU A 299 -29.32 -16.67 -3.84
CA GLU A 299 -30.40 -15.69 -3.60
C GLU A 299 -30.42 -14.60 -4.68
N LEU A 300 -29.23 -14.17 -5.15
CA LEU A 300 -29.09 -13.17 -6.20
C LEU A 300 -29.36 -13.70 -7.61
N LYS A 301 -29.46 -15.04 -7.78
CA LYS A 301 -29.53 -15.71 -9.09
C LYS A 301 -28.43 -15.32 -10.07
N LYS A 302 -27.28 -14.89 -9.55
CA LYS A 302 -26.06 -14.53 -10.29
C LYS A 302 -24.84 -14.74 -9.41
N GLU A 303 -23.70 -14.97 -10.03
CA GLU A 303 -22.43 -15.03 -9.28
C GLU A 303 -22.13 -13.70 -8.60
N THR A 304 -21.58 -13.78 -7.39
CA THR A 304 -21.11 -12.62 -6.64
C THR A 304 -19.70 -12.80 -6.14
N ASP A 305 -18.93 -11.73 -6.23
CA ASP A 305 -17.55 -11.61 -5.74
C ASP A 305 -17.43 -10.81 -4.44
N LEU A 306 -18.56 -10.57 -3.75
CA LEU A 306 -18.60 -9.80 -2.52
C LEU A 306 -17.54 -10.29 -1.52
N THR A 307 -16.73 -9.37 -1.01
CA THR A 307 -15.70 -9.63 -0.02
C THR A 307 -16.05 -9.01 1.33
N ALA A 308 -15.46 -9.50 2.41
CA ALA A 308 -15.64 -8.91 3.75
C ALA A 308 -15.37 -7.39 3.77
N HIS A 309 -14.47 -6.91 2.92
CA HIS A 309 -14.15 -5.50 2.84
C HIS A 309 -15.27 -4.65 2.15
N VAL A 310 -16.04 -5.23 1.24
CA VAL A 310 -17.21 -4.57 0.64
C VAL A 310 -18.29 -4.33 1.71
N PHE A 311 -18.49 -5.27 2.63
CA PHE A 311 -19.43 -5.10 3.76
C PHE A 311 -18.98 -3.96 4.69
N ARG A 312 -17.72 -3.86 5.00
CA ARG A 312 -17.18 -2.75 5.77
C ARG A 312 -17.31 -1.41 5.04
N HIS A 313 -17.06 -1.38 3.74
CA HIS A 313 -17.28 -0.18 2.92
C HIS A 313 -18.75 0.23 2.94
N ASN A 314 -19.66 -0.70 2.74
CA ASN A 314 -21.11 -0.46 2.84
C ASN A 314 -21.51 0.09 4.22
N TYR A 315 -20.95 -0.43 5.31
CA TYR A 315 -21.20 0.08 6.66
C TYR A 315 -20.74 1.54 6.80
N CYS A 316 -19.54 1.87 6.34
CA CYS A 316 -19.04 3.24 6.31
C CYS A 316 -19.96 4.17 5.50
N THR A 317 -20.30 3.78 4.28
CA THR A 317 -21.20 4.51 3.38
C THR A 317 -22.54 4.81 4.06
N ARG A 318 -23.14 3.82 4.70
CA ARG A 318 -24.43 3.98 5.41
C ARG A 318 -24.33 4.96 6.59
N LEU A 319 -23.21 4.96 7.33
CA LEU A 319 -22.97 5.95 8.38
C LEU A 319 -22.74 7.35 7.81
N CYS A 320 -22.08 7.48 6.68
CA CYS A 320 -21.90 8.76 6.01
C CYS A 320 -23.23 9.38 5.56
N TYR A 321 -24.25 8.59 5.24
CA TYR A 321 -25.62 9.08 4.98
C TYR A 321 -26.29 9.68 6.21
N GLN A 322 -25.77 9.46 7.42
CA GLN A 322 -26.30 10.01 8.67
C GLN A 322 -25.62 11.33 9.06
N ILE A 323 -24.76 11.89 8.23
CA ILE A 323 -24.18 13.22 8.45
C ILE A 323 -25.27 14.27 8.19
N PRO A 324 -25.44 15.28 9.05
CA PRO A 324 -24.60 15.69 10.18
C PRO A 324 -24.96 15.05 11.53
N THR A 325 -25.97 14.18 11.63
CA THR A 325 -26.36 13.55 12.90
C THR A 325 -25.21 12.79 13.55
N VAL A 326 -24.32 12.19 12.75
CA VAL A 326 -23.09 11.53 13.19
C VAL A 326 -21.91 12.22 12.52
N SER A 327 -20.96 12.73 13.31
CA SER A 327 -19.78 13.41 12.76
C SER A 327 -18.81 12.43 12.10
N ILE A 328 -18.04 12.92 11.11
CA ILE A 328 -16.97 12.16 10.44
C ILE A 328 -16.00 11.55 11.45
N LYS A 329 -15.62 12.33 12.49
CA LYS A 329 -14.76 11.86 13.57
C LYS A 329 -15.37 10.66 14.31
N LYS A 330 -16.67 10.69 14.59
CA LYS A 330 -17.36 9.58 15.27
C LYS A 330 -17.42 8.35 14.37
N ILE A 331 -17.69 8.53 13.07
CA ILE A 331 -17.66 7.44 12.08
C ILE A 331 -16.26 6.81 12.05
N ALA A 332 -15.20 7.63 11.96
CA ALA A 332 -13.82 7.16 11.97
C ALA A 332 -13.48 6.35 13.23
N GLN A 333 -13.93 6.79 14.41
CA GLN A 333 -13.80 6.05 15.67
C GLN A 333 -14.52 4.70 15.61
N MET A 334 -15.78 4.66 15.16
CA MET A 334 -16.56 3.42 15.03
C MET A 334 -15.93 2.46 14.03
N MET A 335 -15.37 3.00 12.94
CA MET A 335 -14.64 2.22 11.94
C MET A 335 -13.28 1.73 12.47
N GLY A 336 -12.67 2.38 13.46
CA GLY A 336 -11.27 2.17 13.83
C GLY A 336 -10.33 2.54 12.67
N ASP A 337 -10.60 3.67 12.04
CA ASP A 337 -9.88 4.17 10.87
C ASP A 337 -9.58 5.68 11.03
N THR A 338 -9.00 6.29 10.02
CA THR A 338 -8.72 7.73 10.00
C THR A 338 -9.91 8.51 9.41
N GLU A 339 -10.06 9.77 9.82
CA GLU A 339 -11.05 10.68 9.23
C GLU A 339 -10.85 10.82 7.72
N LYS A 340 -9.62 10.81 7.25
CA LYS A 340 -9.30 10.85 5.82
C LYS A 340 -9.96 9.68 5.06
N MET A 341 -9.91 8.46 5.59
CA MET A 341 -10.54 7.28 4.95
C MET A 341 -12.07 7.41 4.90
N VAL A 342 -12.68 8.02 5.92
CA VAL A 342 -14.11 8.29 5.93
C VAL A 342 -14.46 9.40 4.93
N LEU A 343 -13.66 10.46 4.86
CA LEU A 343 -13.81 11.54 3.89
C LEU A 343 -13.69 11.05 2.45
N ASP A 344 -12.75 10.15 2.16
CA ASP A 344 -12.61 9.55 0.84
C ASP A 344 -13.89 8.82 0.42
N VAL A 345 -14.53 8.07 1.35
CA VAL A 345 -15.84 7.43 1.09
C VAL A 345 -16.96 8.46 0.93
N TYR A 346 -16.99 9.47 1.79
CA TYR A 346 -18.01 10.52 1.80
C TYR A 346 -17.96 11.37 0.51
N ASN A 347 -16.79 11.78 0.08
CA ASN A 347 -16.61 12.58 -1.13
C ASN A 347 -17.11 11.85 -2.39
N HIS A 348 -16.86 10.53 -2.50
CA HIS A 348 -17.41 9.73 -3.61
C HIS A 348 -18.95 9.71 -3.62
N MET A 349 -19.59 9.78 -2.46
CA MET A 349 -21.04 9.77 -2.36
C MET A 349 -21.69 11.12 -2.68
N ILE A 350 -21.02 12.22 -2.31
CA ILE A 350 -21.58 13.57 -2.47
C ILE A 350 -21.54 13.98 -3.93
N VAL A 351 -20.45 13.72 -4.64
CA VAL A 351 -20.32 14.08 -6.07
C VAL A 351 -21.50 13.54 -6.90
N ASP A 352 -22.06 12.38 -6.52
CA ASP A 352 -23.23 11.80 -7.21
C ASP A 352 -24.58 12.43 -6.77
N LYS A 353 -24.61 13.24 -5.72
CA LYS A 353 -25.87 13.76 -5.10
C LYS A 353 -25.98 15.27 -5.00
N GLU A 354 -24.90 16.00 -5.11
CA GLU A 354 -24.91 17.46 -5.02
C GLU A 354 -25.50 18.08 -6.30
N ASP A 355 -26.72 18.61 -6.19
CA ASP A 355 -27.27 19.52 -7.16
C ASP A 355 -26.67 20.92 -6.88
N SER A 356 -25.54 21.18 -7.53
CA SER A 356 -24.83 22.45 -7.37
C SER A 356 -25.69 23.68 -7.73
N SER A 357 -26.66 23.52 -8.64
CA SER A 357 -27.59 24.57 -9.02
C SER A 357 -28.51 24.96 -7.86
N LYS A 358 -29.04 23.98 -7.11
CA LYS A 358 -29.85 24.24 -5.91
C LYS A 358 -29.04 24.87 -4.78
N ALA A 359 -27.81 24.39 -4.58
CA ALA A 359 -26.93 24.93 -3.54
C ALA A 359 -26.56 26.39 -3.81
N VAL A 360 -26.22 26.76 -5.06
CA VAL A 360 -25.94 28.13 -5.47
C VAL A 360 -27.16 29.01 -5.31
N ASN A 361 -28.33 28.57 -5.74
CA ASN A 361 -29.57 29.34 -5.61
C ASN A 361 -30.03 29.54 -4.15
N ALA A 362 -29.68 28.61 -3.26
CA ALA A 362 -29.96 28.73 -1.83
C ALA A 362 -28.95 29.61 -1.07
N ALA A 363 -27.77 29.83 -1.63
CA ALA A 363 -26.70 30.64 -1.03
C ALA A 363 -26.73 32.13 -1.45
N LEU A 364 -27.44 32.46 -2.51
CA LEU A 364 -27.60 33.80 -3.08
C LEU A 364 -29.02 34.34 -2.83
#